data_92af5c019b450dcafbd457d11ac2eb05
#
_entry.id   92af5c019b450dcafbd457d11ac2eb05
#
_cell.length_a   1.000
_cell.length_b   1.000
_cell.length_c   1.000
_cell.angle_alpha   90.00
_cell.angle_beta   90.00
_cell.angle_gamma   90.00
#
_symmetry.space_group_name_H-M   'P 1'
#
loop_
_entity.id
_entity.type
_entity.pdbx_description
1 polymer ?
#
loop_
_entity_poly.entity_id
_entity_poly.type
_entity_poly.pdbx_seq_one_letter_code
_entity_poly.pdbx_strand_id
1 'polypeptide(L)'
;MEIVNESSGSPLKCKKIDTIQVNLGYRCNKECSHCHIRAGPDRTEVMNWDTMQAIIEHALEAKARLIDITGGAPEMNPHLEKFVSMLAKQGHKIQIRTNLTVLLDNEWKKFIQIYRRNGVKLVASLPCYEAAEVDSVRGDGTFNDSVKILKN
;
A
#
# COMPACT_ATOMS: atom_id res chain seq x y z
N MET A 1 22.13 16.64 -8.31
CA MET A 1 23.10 15.53 -8.29
C MET A 1 24.54 15.98 -8.34
N GLU A 2 24.88 17.04 -9.09
CA GLU A 2 26.25 17.59 -9.16
C GLU A 2 26.83 18.01 -7.81
N ILE A 3 26.08 18.79 -7.01
CA ILE A 3 26.54 19.30 -5.68
C ILE A 3 26.95 18.15 -4.72
N VAL A 4 26.27 17.01 -4.79
CA VAL A 4 26.56 15.86 -3.91
C VAL A 4 27.83 15.12 -4.38
N ASN A 5 28.07 15.08 -5.68
CA ASN A 5 29.27 14.47 -6.24
C ASN A 5 30.54 15.30 -5.91
N GLU A 6 30.42 16.63 -5.91
CA GLU A 6 31.54 17.56 -5.55
C GLU A 6 31.92 17.41 -4.07
N SER A 7 30.95 17.21 -3.17
CA SER A 7 31.23 17.06 -1.73
C SER A 7 31.71 15.65 -1.34
N SER A 8 31.36 14.61 -2.08
CA SER A 8 31.75 13.21 -1.78
C SER A 8 32.98 12.72 -2.52
N GLY A 9 33.49 13.49 -3.48
CA GLY A 9 34.67 13.11 -4.32
C GLY A 9 34.43 11.94 -5.27
N SER A 10 33.22 11.36 -5.29
CA SER A 10 32.84 10.27 -6.18
C SER A 10 31.31 10.20 -6.37
N PRO A 11 30.83 9.69 -7.50
CA PRO A 11 29.40 9.50 -7.72
C PRO A 11 28.77 8.60 -6.67
N LEU A 12 27.59 9.00 -6.16
CA LEU A 12 26.81 8.17 -5.28
C LEU A 12 26.33 6.93 -6.05
N LYS A 13 26.64 5.75 -5.52
CA LYS A 13 26.20 4.46 -6.08
C LYS A 13 25.25 3.77 -5.12
N CYS A 14 24.10 3.29 -5.63
CA CYS A 14 23.21 2.43 -4.88
C CYS A 14 23.91 1.09 -4.62
N LYS A 15 23.96 0.66 -3.35
CA LYS A 15 24.58 -0.63 -2.99
C LYS A 15 23.63 -1.80 -3.26
N LYS A 16 22.36 -1.64 -2.97
CA LYS A 16 21.31 -2.65 -3.15
C LYS A 16 19.92 -1.98 -3.11
N ILE A 17 18.94 -2.68 -3.67
CA ILE A 17 17.53 -2.36 -3.51
C ILE A 17 17.02 -3.25 -2.38
N ASP A 18 16.67 -2.66 -1.23
CA ASP A 18 16.14 -3.39 -0.08
C ASP A 18 14.61 -3.41 -0.07
N THR A 19 13.99 -2.33 -0.53
CA THR A 19 12.54 -2.14 -0.57
C THR A 19 12.10 -1.66 -1.94
N ILE A 20 11.04 -2.27 -2.48
CA ILE A 20 10.33 -1.78 -3.66
C ILE A 20 8.95 -1.29 -3.19
N GLN A 21 8.65 -0.02 -3.41
CA GLN A 21 7.33 0.53 -3.18
C GLN A 21 6.50 0.47 -4.46
N VAL A 22 5.28 -0.07 -4.34
CA VAL A 22 4.39 -0.32 -5.47
C VAL A 22 3.05 0.38 -5.24
N ASN A 23 2.70 1.31 -6.13
CA ASN A 23 1.39 1.95 -6.14
C ASN A 23 0.44 1.18 -7.07
N LEU A 24 -0.62 0.58 -6.51
CA LEU A 24 -1.56 -0.27 -7.26
C LEU A 24 -2.67 0.50 -7.98
N GLY A 25 -2.66 1.83 -7.90
CA GLY A 25 -3.65 2.68 -8.57
C GLY A 25 -4.24 3.74 -7.66
N TYR A 26 -5.26 4.44 -8.17
CA TYR A 26 -5.85 5.60 -7.50
C TYR A 26 -7.29 5.37 -7.06
N ARG A 27 -7.87 4.20 -7.37
CA ARG A 27 -9.20 3.84 -6.89
C ARG A 27 -9.20 3.67 -5.37
N CYS A 28 -10.15 4.33 -4.68
CA CYS A 28 -10.27 4.33 -3.23
C CYS A 28 -11.74 4.50 -2.83
N ASN A 29 -12.16 3.90 -1.73
CA ASN A 29 -13.49 4.11 -1.16
C ASN A 29 -13.62 5.41 -0.34
N LYS A 30 -12.54 6.20 -0.26
CA LYS A 30 -12.47 7.50 0.45
C LYS A 30 -11.89 8.59 -0.45
N GLU A 31 -12.27 9.84 -0.18
CA GLU A 31 -11.75 11.03 -0.83
C GLU A 31 -11.20 12.00 0.22
N CYS A 32 -10.01 11.66 0.73
CA CYS A 32 -9.40 12.41 1.83
C CYS A 32 -8.80 13.73 1.35
N SER A 33 -9.03 14.84 2.06
CA SER A 33 -8.55 16.18 1.69
C SER A 33 -7.02 16.29 1.62
N HIS A 34 -6.28 15.48 2.39
CA HIS A 34 -4.82 15.43 2.44
C HIS A 34 -4.19 14.38 1.50
N CYS A 35 -4.99 13.77 0.62
CA CYS A 35 -4.49 12.67 -0.24
C CYS A 35 -3.51 13.19 -1.31
N HIS A 36 -2.23 12.83 -1.21
CA HIS A 36 -1.19 13.27 -2.13
C HIS A 36 -1.41 12.83 -3.59
N ILE A 37 -2.07 11.68 -3.79
CA ILE A 37 -2.34 11.13 -5.13
C ILE A 37 -3.76 11.43 -5.60
N ARG A 38 -4.55 12.15 -4.81
CA ARG A 38 -5.97 12.42 -5.11
C ARG A 38 -6.73 11.15 -5.50
N ALA A 39 -6.56 10.11 -4.69
CA ALA A 39 -7.32 8.88 -4.84
C ALA A 39 -8.78 9.10 -4.46
N GLY A 40 -9.69 8.35 -5.07
CA GLY A 40 -11.12 8.52 -4.82
C GLY A 40 -11.98 7.43 -5.47
N PRO A 41 -13.30 7.45 -5.17
CA PRO A 41 -14.23 6.45 -5.69
C PRO A 41 -14.37 6.49 -7.21
N ASP A 42 -14.28 7.68 -7.80
CA ASP A 42 -14.46 7.91 -9.24
C ASP A 42 -13.18 7.64 -10.06
N ARG A 43 -12.08 7.31 -9.39
CA ARG A 43 -10.82 6.99 -10.07
C ARG A 43 -10.85 5.57 -10.59
N THR A 44 -10.43 5.42 -11.85
CA THR A 44 -10.46 4.13 -12.58
C THR A 44 -9.08 3.53 -12.78
N GLU A 45 -8.03 4.28 -12.49
CA GLU A 45 -6.66 3.84 -12.70
C GLU A 45 -6.29 2.77 -11.69
N VAL A 46 -6.09 1.57 -12.18
CA VAL A 46 -5.61 0.41 -11.43
C VAL A 46 -4.47 -0.25 -12.18
N MET A 47 -3.45 -0.69 -11.47
CA MET A 47 -2.34 -1.42 -12.05
C MET A 47 -2.86 -2.75 -12.62
N ASN A 48 -2.51 -3.03 -13.87
CA ASN A 48 -2.87 -4.28 -14.54
C ASN A 48 -1.96 -5.44 -14.11
N TRP A 49 -2.37 -6.66 -14.49
CA TRP A 49 -1.64 -7.86 -14.11
C TRP A 49 -0.24 -7.95 -14.73
N ASP A 50 -0.06 -7.54 -15.98
CA ASP A 50 1.22 -7.65 -16.67
C ASP A 50 2.30 -6.79 -15.98
N THR A 51 1.94 -5.58 -15.55
CA THR A 51 2.82 -4.72 -14.75
C THR A 51 3.16 -5.36 -13.40
N MET A 52 2.18 -5.97 -12.72
CA MET A 52 2.42 -6.67 -11.46
C MET A 52 3.35 -7.86 -11.64
N GLN A 53 3.20 -8.60 -12.73
CA GLN A 53 4.07 -9.73 -13.04
C GLN A 53 5.52 -9.28 -13.26
N ALA A 54 5.74 -8.22 -14.03
CA ALA A 54 7.06 -7.64 -14.21
C ALA A 54 7.69 -7.18 -12.87
N ILE A 55 6.89 -6.60 -11.96
CA ILE A 55 7.35 -6.22 -10.63
C ILE A 55 7.79 -7.45 -9.82
N ILE A 56 7.04 -8.56 -9.88
CA ILE A 56 7.39 -9.81 -9.18
C ILE A 56 8.74 -10.34 -9.69
N GLU A 57 8.95 -10.35 -11.00
CA GLU A 57 10.19 -10.82 -11.64
C GLU A 57 11.38 -9.95 -11.23
N HIS A 58 11.26 -8.63 -11.37
CA HIS A 58 12.32 -7.70 -11.00
C HIS A 58 12.59 -7.64 -9.49
N ALA A 59 11.57 -7.83 -8.65
CA ALA A 59 11.77 -7.91 -7.20
C ALA A 59 12.64 -9.10 -6.80
N LEU A 60 12.45 -10.24 -7.48
CA LEU A 60 13.26 -11.44 -7.29
C LEU A 60 14.71 -11.22 -7.76
N GLU A 61 14.90 -10.67 -8.97
CA GLU A 61 16.22 -10.35 -9.53
C GLU A 61 17.00 -9.36 -8.63
N ALA A 62 16.33 -8.30 -8.17
CA ALA A 62 16.90 -7.31 -7.27
C ALA A 62 17.15 -7.83 -5.86
N LYS A 63 16.66 -9.03 -5.53
CA LYS A 63 16.69 -9.61 -4.18
C LYS A 63 16.10 -8.65 -3.15
N ALA A 64 15.03 -7.93 -3.53
CA ALA A 64 14.34 -6.99 -2.65
C ALA A 64 13.75 -7.74 -1.47
N ARG A 65 14.02 -7.26 -0.26
CA ARG A 65 13.55 -7.91 0.95
C ARG A 65 12.10 -7.57 1.29
N LEU A 66 11.71 -6.33 1.02
CA LEU A 66 10.39 -5.79 1.36
C LEU A 66 9.68 -5.25 0.12
N ILE A 67 8.42 -5.62 -0.04
CA ILE A 67 7.50 -4.99 -1.00
C ILE A 67 6.49 -4.17 -0.19
N ASP A 68 6.53 -2.85 -0.36
CA ASP A 68 5.66 -1.87 0.31
C ASP A 68 4.53 -1.46 -0.65
N ILE A 69 3.37 -2.06 -0.48
CA ILE A 69 2.22 -1.86 -1.35
C ILE A 69 1.41 -0.67 -0.86
N THR A 70 1.13 0.25 -1.77
CA THR A 70 0.36 1.48 -1.54
C THR A 70 -0.61 1.74 -2.69
N GLY A 71 -1.28 2.88 -2.66
CA GLY A 71 -2.22 3.32 -3.68
C GLY A 71 -3.35 4.14 -3.06
N GLY A 72 -4.51 4.10 -3.68
CA GLY A 72 -5.76 4.55 -3.07
C GLY A 72 -6.18 3.59 -1.96
N ALA A 73 -6.99 2.59 -2.30
CA ALA A 73 -7.21 1.41 -1.47
C ALA A 73 -6.69 0.19 -2.25
N PRO A 74 -5.53 -0.38 -1.87
CA PRO A 74 -4.95 -1.52 -2.59
C PRO A 74 -5.91 -2.68 -2.75
N GLU A 75 -6.79 -2.89 -1.79
CA GLU A 75 -7.82 -3.93 -1.75
C GLU A 75 -8.79 -3.86 -2.95
N MET A 76 -8.98 -2.66 -3.52
CA MET A 76 -9.85 -2.44 -4.68
C MET A 76 -9.18 -2.81 -6.01
N ASN A 77 -7.92 -3.23 -6.00
CA ASN A 77 -7.29 -3.79 -7.20
C ASN A 77 -7.65 -5.28 -7.34
N PRO A 78 -8.24 -5.70 -8.48
CA PRO A 78 -8.73 -7.07 -8.67
C PRO A 78 -7.64 -8.14 -8.63
N HIS A 79 -6.38 -7.74 -8.80
CA HIS A 79 -5.24 -8.66 -8.84
C HIS A 79 -4.48 -8.74 -7.52
N LEU A 80 -4.85 -7.96 -6.49
CA LEU A 80 -4.10 -7.88 -5.24
C LEU A 80 -3.90 -9.24 -4.56
N GLU A 81 -4.94 -10.07 -4.50
CA GLU A 81 -4.84 -11.39 -3.86
C GLU A 81 -3.78 -12.27 -4.53
N LYS A 82 -3.80 -12.31 -5.86
CA LYS A 82 -2.83 -13.08 -6.65
C LYS A 82 -1.42 -12.51 -6.48
N PHE A 83 -1.28 -11.18 -6.53
CA PHE A 83 -0.01 -10.48 -6.38
C PHE A 83 0.64 -10.76 -5.03
N VAL A 84 -0.09 -10.58 -3.93
CA VAL A 84 0.37 -10.87 -2.56
C VAL A 84 0.79 -12.33 -2.41
N SER A 85 -0.04 -13.26 -2.92
CA SER A 85 0.25 -14.70 -2.80
C SER A 85 1.52 -15.10 -3.56
N MET A 86 1.79 -14.51 -4.71
CA MET A 86 3.00 -14.80 -5.48
C MET A 86 4.26 -14.22 -4.82
N LEU A 87 4.20 -12.98 -4.33
CA LEU A 87 5.31 -12.36 -3.60
C LEU A 87 5.66 -13.13 -2.32
N ALA A 88 4.63 -13.58 -1.57
CA ALA A 88 4.83 -14.38 -0.37
C ALA A 88 5.49 -15.74 -0.68
N LYS A 89 5.08 -16.41 -1.77
CA LYS A 89 5.70 -17.67 -2.22
C LYS A 89 7.17 -17.51 -2.61
N GLN A 90 7.57 -16.33 -3.09
CA GLN A 90 8.97 -16.00 -3.39
C GLN A 90 9.79 -15.60 -2.15
N GLY A 91 9.17 -15.53 -0.98
CA GLY A 91 9.84 -15.22 0.28
C GLY A 91 10.01 -13.73 0.57
N HIS A 92 9.38 -12.84 -0.19
CA HIS A 92 9.38 -11.42 0.10
C HIS A 92 8.58 -11.10 1.36
N LYS A 93 9.06 -10.19 2.19
CA LYS A 93 8.23 -9.54 3.21
C LYS A 93 7.29 -8.56 2.51
N ILE A 94 6.03 -8.56 2.92
CA ILE A 94 5.00 -7.72 2.32
C ILE A 94 4.46 -6.78 3.37
N GLN A 95 4.38 -5.50 3.03
CA GLN A 95 3.71 -4.48 3.81
C GLN A 95 2.64 -3.83 2.95
N ILE A 96 1.45 -3.61 3.50
CA ILE A 96 0.35 -2.96 2.79
C ILE A 96 -0.12 -1.76 3.60
N ARG A 97 -0.21 -0.60 2.93
CA ARG A 97 -0.78 0.62 3.49
C ARG A 97 -2.26 0.63 3.19
N THR A 98 -3.08 0.48 4.24
CA THR A 98 -4.54 0.42 4.13
C THR A 98 -5.20 1.59 4.84
N ASN A 99 -6.31 2.06 4.30
CA ASN A 99 -7.16 3.05 4.97
C ASN A 99 -8.07 2.42 6.04
N LEU A 100 -8.03 1.10 6.22
CA LEU A 100 -8.84 0.26 7.10
C LEU A 100 -10.31 0.19 6.72
N THR A 101 -10.97 1.31 6.41
CA THR A 101 -12.42 1.36 6.21
C THR A 101 -12.89 0.51 5.03
N VAL A 102 -12.04 0.28 4.04
CA VAL A 102 -12.32 -0.61 2.91
C VAL A 102 -12.58 -2.05 3.37
N LEU A 103 -11.98 -2.48 4.47
CA LEU A 103 -12.11 -3.83 5.04
C LEU A 103 -13.45 -4.05 5.79
N LEU A 104 -14.27 -3.01 5.97
CA LEU A 104 -15.64 -3.14 6.48
C LEU A 104 -16.62 -3.62 5.42
N ASP A 105 -16.32 -3.35 4.16
CA ASP A 105 -17.14 -3.79 3.04
C ASP A 105 -17.03 -5.30 2.86
N ASN A 106 -18.18 -5.96 2.63
CA ASN A 106 -18.25 -7.41 2.46
C ASN A 106 -17.42 -7.92 1.27
N GLU A 107 -17.27 -7.13 0.23
CA GLU A 107 -16.47 -7.46 -0.95
C GLU A 107 -14.97 -7.57 -0.60
N TRP A 108 -14.47 -6.67 0.26
CA TRP A 108 -13.04 -6.55 0.57
C TRP A 108 -12.63 -7.17 1.91
N LYS A 109 -13.60 -7.52 2.76
CA LYS A 109 -13.35 -8.14 4.08
C LYS A 109 -12.52 -9.42 4.01
N LYS A 110 -12.59 -10.15 2.89
CA LYS A 110 -11.78 -11.34 2.64
C LYS A 110 -10.28 -11.10 2.77
N PHE A 111 -9.82 -9.85 2.54
CA PHE A 111 -8.39 -9.51 2.62
C PHE A 111 -7.81 -9.66 4.02
N ILE A 112 -8.61 -9.57 5.08
CA ILE A 112 -8.14 -9.85 6.45
C ILE A 112 -7.54 -11.26 6.54
N GLN A 113 -8.21 -12.26 5.96
CA GLN A 113 -7.71 -13.64 5.94
C GLN A 113 -6.56 -13.84 4.95
N ILE A 114 -6.61 -13.16 3.79
CA ILE A 114 -5.53 -13.19 2.80
C ILE A 114 -4.24 -12.65 3.39
N TYR A 115 -4.31 -11.52 4.11
CA TYR A 115 -3.17 -10.90 4.76
C TYR A 115 -2.59 -11.78 5.87
N ARG A 116 -3.45 -12.35 6.71
CA ARG A 116 -3.03 -13.24 7.79
C ARG A 116 -2.29 -14.48 7.25
N ARG A 117 -2.84 -15.17 6.25
CA ARG A 117 -2.21 -16.39 5.70
C ARG A 117 -0.90 -16.14 4.94
N ASN A 118 -0.70 -14.92 4.41
CA ASN A 118 0.52 -14.54 3.69
C ASN A 118 1.51 -13.74 4.55
N GLY A 119 1.27 -13.59 5.86
CA GLY A 119 2.16 -12.87 6.77
C GLY A 119 2.33 -11.40 6.43
N VAL A 120 1.31 -10.74 5.87
CA VAL A 120 1.35 -9.35 5.47
C VAL A 120 1.36 -8.44 6.70
N LYS A 121 2.29 -7.48 6.73
CA LYS A 121 2.30 -6.40 7.70
C LYS A 121 1.36 -5.27 7.23
N LEU A 122 0.40 -4.90 8.07
CA LEU A 122 -0.46 -3.76 7.78
C LEU A 122 0.13 -2.47 8.35
N VAL A 123 0.06 -1.41 7.55
CA VAL A 123 0.32 -0.02 7.96
C VAL A 123 -1.00 0.73 7.83
N ALA A 124 -1.64 0.93 8.99
CA ALA A 124 -2.95 1.56 9.06
C ALA A 124 -2.84 3.07 8.95
N SER A 125 -3.67 3.66 8.11
CA SER A 125 -3.79 5.11 8.01
C SER A 125 -4.75 5.65 9.08
N LEU A 126 -4.24 5.86 10.29
CA LEU A 126 -4.98 6.51 11.38
C LEU A 126 -4.12 7.67 11.91
N PRO A 127 -4.26 8.90 11.34
CA PRO A 127 -3.30 9.98 11.55
C PRO A 127 -3.38 10.63 12.93
N CYS A 128 -4.47 10.47 13.65
CA CYS A 128 -4.67 11.04 14.99
C CYS A 128 -5.45 10.08 15.89
N TYR A 129 -5.34 10.27 17.20
CA TYR A 129 -6.14 9.54 18.20
C TYR A 129 -7.47 10.23 18.52
N GLU A 130 -7.70 11.43 18.01
CA GLU A 130 -8.95 12.19 18.17
C GLU A 130 -9.86 12.03 16.95
N ALA A 131 -11.12 11.65 17.20
CA ALA A 131 -12.07 11.38 16.12
C ALA A 131 -12.31 12.59 15.22
N ALA A 132 -12.49 13.79 15.83
CA ALA A 132 -12.74 15.00 15.08
C ALA A 132 -11.62 15.36 14.11
N GLU A 133 -10.37 15.16 14.51
CA GLU A 133 -9.19 15.41 13.68
C GLU A 133 -9.10 14.44 12.50
N VAL A 134 -9.36 13.15 12.74
CA VAL A 134 -9.37 12.14 11.68
C VAL A 134 -10.51 12.40 10.69
N ASP A 135 -11.70 12.64 11.21
CA ASP A 135 -12.90 12.80 10.39
C ASP A 135 -12.84 14.10 9.56
N SER A 136 -12.22 15.17 10.08
CA SER A 136 -12.04 16.43 9.34
C SER A 136 -11.23 16.28 8.05
N VAL A 137 -10.29 15.33 7.99
CA VAL A 137 -9.41 15.13 6.83
C VAL A 137 -9.74 13.88 6.00
N ARG A 138 -10.48 12.92 6.60
CA ARG A 138 -10.77 11.64 5.95
C ARG A 138 -12.26 11.36 5.72
N GLY A 139 -13.13 12.26 6.19
CA GLY A 139 -14.59 12.15 6.12
C GLY A 139 -15.19 11.53 7.37
N ASP A 140 -16.44 11.92 7.64
CA ASP A 140 -17.19 11.58 8.85
C ASP A 140 -17.21 10.06 9.12
N GLY A 141 -17.07 9.71 10.41
CA GLY A 141 -17.14 8.33 10.90
C GLY A 141 -15.89 7.49 10.62
N THR A 142 -14.91 8.02 9.90
CA THR A 142 -13.68 7.27 9.52
C THR A 142 -12.89 6.80 10.74
N PHE A 143 -12.85 7.60 11.82
CA PHE A 143 -12.18 7.20 13.05
C PHE A 143 -12.81 5.95 13.66
N ASN A 144 -14.12 5.98 13.89
CA ASN A 144 -14.86 4.87 14.51
C ASN A 144 -14.77 3.60 13.66
N ASP A 145 -14.90 3.72 12.35
CA ASP A 145 -14.77 2.62 11.41
C ASP A 145 -13.35 2.01 11.45
N SER A 146 -12.33 2.84 11.50
CA SER A 146 -10.94 2.39 11.61
C SER A 146 -10.68 1.65 12.92
N VAL A 147 -11.16 2.19 14.04
CA VAL A 147 -11.04 1.55 15.37
C VAL A 147 -11.78 0.22 15.41
N LYS A 148 -12.94 0.10 14.76
CA LYS A 148 -13.71 -1.14 14.69
C LYS A 148 -12.91 -2.25 13.99
N ILE A 149 -12.19 -1.93 12.90
CA ILE A 149 -11.34 -2.91 12.21
C ILE A 149 -10.12 -3.29 13.05
N LEU A 150 -9.50 -2.34 13.75
CA LEU A 150 -8.30 -2.61 14.57
C LEU A 150 -8.59 -3.51 15.79
N LYS A 151 -9.85 -3.61 16.22
CA LYS A 151 -10.28 -4.47 17.33
C LYS A 151 -10.63 -5.90 16.91
N ASN A 152 -10.70 -6.20 15.62
CA ASN A 152 -11.01 -7.52 15.06
C ASN A 152 -9.74 -8.26 14.61
#